data_5a3ae0f7ccbfcfd546cd25e8dafee559
#
_entry.id   5a3ae0f7ccbfcfd546cd25e8dafee559
#
_cell.length_a   1.000
_cell.length_b   1.000
_cell.length_c   1.000
_cell.angle_alpha   90.00
_cell.angle_beta   90.00
_cell.angle_gamma   90.00
#
_symmetry.space_group_name_H-M   'P 1'
#
loop_
_entity.id
_entity.type
_entity.pdbx_description
1 polymer ?
#
loop_
_entity_poly.entity_id
_entity_poly.type
_entity_poly.pdbx_seq_one_letter_code
_entity_poly.pdbx_strand_id
1 'polypeptide(L)'
;MIRLVVANQRGGVAKTTTALVLARIYADQGKKVLLIDTDSQGSIGTVISLKAKYHLADFLVGHIALEECIVQAHPNIDVLAGNRHTSRAEDLITAQGFREFVFEQMFSPYEHAYDVLLIDVAPSITLFQTCAMVYTRRVLIPVAMEILSVQGAMASLESARTLNTMFCNSYHLPVETIGMLPVMVDRRLAMTGIILDTLEQISEKTGVANLSPIRTDTSVVKANKERRFLADFDPRSKALEDYEVVADEVLTIMRQLDGIPQAQRQSA
;
A
#
# COMPACT_ATOMS: atom_id res chain seq x y z
N MET A 1 -8.57 13.63 -2.29
CA MET A 1 -7.50 12.91 -1.57
C MET A 1 -7.20 11.60 -2.28
N ILE A 2 -5.93 11.24 -2.44
CA ILE A 2 -5.47 9.97 -2.98
C ILE A 2 -5.45 8.96 -1.83
N ARG A 3 -6.11 7.81 -1.98
CA ARG A 3 -6.08 6.71 -1.01
C ARG A 3 -5.56 5.46 -1.71
N LEU A 4 -4.55 4.80 -1.17
CA LEU A 4 -3.90 3.65 -1.80
C LEU A 4 -3.46 2.65 -0.72
N VAL A 5 -3.78 1.38 -0.90
CA VAL A 5 -3.20 0.28 -0.13
C VAL A 5 -2.15 -0.45 -0.96
N VAL A 6 -1.01 -0.76 -0.33
CA VAL A 6 0.06 -1.58 -0.92
C VAL A 6 -0.06 -2.98 -0.35
N ALA A 7 -0.53 -3.94 -1.16
CA ALA A 7 -0.89 -5.27 -0.70
C ALA A 7 -0.31 -6.36 -1.59
N ASN A 8 0.22 -7.40 -0.98
CA ASN A 8 0.53 -8.71 -1.57
C ASN A 8 0.59 -9.72 -0.43
N GLN A 9 -0.06 -10.87 -0.61
CA GLN A 9 -0.14 -11.93 0.43
C GLN A 9 1.19 -12.71 0.58
N ARG A 10 2.29 -12.15 0.11
CA ARG A 10 3.64 -12.67 0.28
C ARG A 10 4.51 -11.69 1.06
N GLY A 11 5.33 -12.19 1.98
CA GLY A 11 6.37 -11.42 2.66
C GLY A 11 7.57 -11.17 1.76
N GLY A 12 8.31 -10.07 2.00
CA GLY A 12 9.55 -9.78 1.28
C GLY A 12 9.39 -9.23 -0.15
N VAL A 13 8.19 -8.83 -0.55
CA VAL A 13 7.89 -8.29 -1.90
C VAL A 13 7.91 -6.75 -1.95
N ALA A 14 8.67 -6.13 -1.09
CA ALA A 14 8.87 -4.68 -1.02
C ALA A 14 7.60 -3.84 -0.76
N LYS A 15 6.54 -4.36 -0.10
CA LYS A 15 5.35 -3.56 0.25
C LYS A 15 5.72 -2.30 1.04
N THR A 16 6.34 -2.48 2.20
CA THR A 16 6.79 -1.38 3.08
C THR A 16 7.74 -0.42 2.37
N THR A 17 8.68 -0.95 1.57
CA THR A 17 9.59 -0.12 0.77
C THR A 17 8.82 0.73 -0.23
N THR A 18 7.87 0.13 -0.96
CA THR A 18 7.02 0.82 -1.94
C THR A 18 6.20 1.92 -1.25
N ALA A 19 5.57 1.62 -0.11
CA ALA A 19 4.78 2.60 0.63
C ALA A 19 5.65 3.78 1.10
N LEU A 20 6.84 3.51 1.66
CA LEU A 20 7.77 4.54 2.14
C LEU A 20 8.32 5.42 1.00
N VAL A 21 8.71 4.80 -0.13
CA VAL A 21 9.30 5.56 -1.26
C VAL A 21 8.22 6.40 -1.94
N LEU A 22 7.02 5.87 -2.18
CA LEU A 22 5.90 6.64 -2.73
C LEU A 22 5.49 7.78 -1.79
N ALA A 23 5.42 7.53 -0.46
CA ALA A 23 5.12 8.58 0.52
C ALA A 23 6.12 9.74 0.41
N ARG A 24 7.42 9.40 0.29
CA ARG A 24 8.46 10.42 0.18
C ARG A 24 8.40 11.18 -1.14
N ILE A 25 8.19 10.51 -2.27
CA ILE A 25 8.06 11.17 -3.59
C ILE A 25 6.87 12.15 -3.57
N TYR A 26 5.71 11.73 -3.06
CA TYR A 26 4.54 12.62 -2.98
C TYR A 26 4.79 13.80 -2.03
N ALA A 27 5.49 13.58 -0.91
CA ALA A 27 5.86 14.65 0.02
C ALA A 27 6.82 15.67 -0.62
N ASP A 28 7.78 15.20 -1.42
CA ASP A 28 8.72 16.07 -2.17
C ASP A 28 8.00 16.86 -3.26
N GLN A 29 6.87 16.36 -3.78
CA GLN A 29 5.95 17.10 -4.66
C GLN A 29 5.04 18.10 -3.90
N GLY A 30 5.27 18.30 -2.59
CA GLY A 30 4.51 19.24 -1.75
C GLY A 30 3.17 18.70 -1.24
N LYS A 31 2.87 17.41 -1.41
CA LYS A 31 1.64 16.79 -0.91
C LYS A 31 1.78 16.41 0.57
N LYS A 32 0.73 16.66 1.36
CA LYS A 32 0.67 16.19 2.73
C LYS A 32 0.24 14.72 2.77
N VAL A 33 1.08 13.86 3.34
CA VAL A 33 0.93 12.40 3.30
C VAL A 33 0.66 11.84 4.70
N LEU A 34 -0.38 11.00 4.84
CA LEU A 34 -0.55 10.09 5.97
C LEU A 34 -0.14 8.68 5.55
N LEU A 35 0.88 8.13 6.19
CA LEU A 35 1.35 6.76 5.98
C LEU A 35 0.95 5.91 7.19
N ILE A 36 0.19 4.84 6.95
CA ILE A 36 -0.37 3.96 7.98
C ILE A 36 0.27 2.57 7.85
N ASP A 37 0.83 2.07 8.96
CA ASP A 37 1.38 0.72 9.08
C ASP A 37 0.38 -0.17 9.84
N THR A 38 -0.21 -1.14 9.15
CA THR A 38 -1.13 -2.11 9.77
C THR A 38 -0.47 -3.44 10.12
N ASP A 39 0.83 -3.59 9.85
CA ASP A 39 1.57 -4.80 10.22
C ASP A 39 1.92 -4.78 11.72
N SER A 40 1.61 -5.86 12.41
CA SER A 40 1.99 -6.05 13.82
C SER A 40 3.51 -6.07 14.06
N GLN A 41 4.30 -6.25 13.00
CA GLN A 41 5.76 -6.15 13.07
C GLN A 41 6.27 -4.70 13.15
N GLY A 42 5.44 -3.69 12.84
CA GLY A 42 5.82 -2.28 12.89
C GLY A 42 6.98 -1.95 11.93
N SER A 43 6.89 -2.48 10.71
CA SER A 43 7.99 -2.44 9.74
C SER A 43 8.38 -1.02 9.34
N ILE A 44 7.40 -0.13 9.13
CA ILE A 44 7.66 1.28 8.81
C ILE A 44 8.45 1.95 9.93
N GLY A 45 7.97 1.82 11.18
CA GLY A 45 8.63 2.42 12.34
C GLY A 45 10.07 1.94 12.52
N THR A 46 10.33 0.66 12.21
CA THR A 46 11.67 0.07 12.26
C THR A 46 12.58 0.62 11.17
N VAL A 47 12.08 0.70 9.91
CA VAL A 47 12.87 1.12 8.74
C VAL A 47 13.30 2.59 8.80
N ILE A 48 12.49 3.48 9.39
CA ILE A 48 12.83 4.91 9.50
C ILE A 48 13.08 5.38 10.93
N SER A 49 13.27 4.44 11.88
CA SER A 49 13.63 4.72 13.28
C SER A 49 12.64 5.64 14.02
N LEU A 50 11.34 5.45 13.79
CA LEU A 50 10.31 6.22 14.49
C LEU A 50 10.21 5.86 15.97
N LYS A 51 9.94 6.87 16.79
CA LYS A 51 9.60 6.72 18.20
C LYS A 51 8.19 7.25 18.44
N ALA A 52 7.19 6.37 18.30
CA ALA A 52 5.81 6.71 18.59
C ALA A 52 5.49 6.45 20.07
N LYS A 53 4.74 7.35 20.68
CA LYS A 53 4.17 7.17 22.04
C LYS A 53 2.93 6.26 21.97
N TYR A 54 2.07 6.53 21.00
CA TYR A 54 0.87 5.76 20.68
C TYR A 54 0.96 5.23 19.27
N HIS A 55 0.18 4.20 18.95
CA HIS A 55 0.25 3.45 17.71
C HIS A 55 -1.15 3.22 17.13
N LEU A 56 -1.25 2.56 15.99
CA LEU A 56 -2.52 2.23 15.33
C LEU A 56 -3.54 1.59 16.29
N ALA A 57 -3.12 0.67 17.14
CA ALA A 57 -4.00 0.01 18.11
C ALA A 57 -4.61 1.01 19.11
N ASP A 58 -3.83 1.99 19.57
CA ASP A 58 -4.29 3.00 20.53
C ASP A 58 -5.32 3.94 19.87
N PHE A 59 -5.14 4.27 18.59
CA PHE A 59 -6.11 5.02 17.80
C PHE A 59 -7.41 4.22 17.59
N LEU A 60 -7.31 2.96 17.12
CA LEU A 60 -8.49 2.19 16.72
C LEU A 60 -9.36 1.72 17.89
N VAL A 61 -8.76 1.33 19.02
CA VAL A 61 -9.47 0.73 20.16
C VAL A 61 -9.16 1.39 21.50
N GLY A 62 -8.11 2.20 21.57
CA GLY A 62 -7.72 2.92 22.79
C GLY A 62 -8.38 4.29 22.92
N HIS A 63 -9.16 4.74 21.92
CA HIS A 63 -9.82 6.05 21.89
C HIS A 63 -8.86 7.25 22.02
N ILE A 64 -7.59 7.07 21.58
CA ILE A 64 -6.62 8.16 21.51
C ILE A 64 -6.80 8.87 20.16
N ALA A 65 -6.79 10.21 20.17
CA ALA A 65 -6.93 10.99 18.94
C ALA A 65 -5.80 10.72 17.95
N LEU A 66 -6.08 10.82 16.63
CA LEU A 66 -5.09 10.55 15.59
C LEU A 66 -3.84 11.42 15.76
N GLU A 67 -4.05 12.70 16.11
CA GLU A 67 -2.97 13.68 16.29
C GLU A 67 -1.97 13.30 17.38
N GLU A 68 -2.39 12.53 18.37
CA GLU A 68 -1.50 12.02 19.41
C GLU A 68 -0.79 10.71 19.01
N CYS A 69 -1.35 9.98 18.05
CA CYS A 69 -0.83 8.69 17.58
C CYS A 69 0.14 8.81 16.41
N ILE A 70 0.07 9.91 15.65
CA ILE A 70 0.96 10.14 14.51
C ILE A 70 2.31 10.68 14.96
N VAL A 71 3.34 10.35 14.16
CA VAL A 71 4.70 10.91 14.29
C VAL A 71 5.08 11.53 12.96
N GLN A 72 5.48 12.80 12.98
CA GLN A 72 6.01 13.46 11.81
C GLN A 72 7.39 12.88 11.45
N ALA A 73 7.45 12.09 10.38
CA ALA A 73 8.68 11.47 9.88
C ALA A 73 9.44 12.36 8.88
N HIS A 74 8.73 13.31 8.25
CA HIS A 74 9.24 14.28 7.29
C HIS A 74 8.29 15.50 7.32
N PRO A 75 8.69 16.72 6.91
CA PRO A 75 7.81 17.91 6.96
C PRO A 75 6.39 17.71 6.39
N ASN A 76 6.26 16.84 5.39
CA ASN A 76 4.98 16.52 4.75
C ASN A 76 4.55 15.05 4.92
N ILE A 77 5.18 14.28 5.83
CA ILE A 77 4.82 12.88 6.09
C ILE A 77 4.54 12.69 7.57
N ASP A 78 3.29 12.40 7.89
CA ASP A 78 2.87 11.89 9.17
C ASP A 78 2.71 10.36 9.09
N VAL A 79 3.17 9.65 10.12
CA VAL A 79 3.13 8.19 10.17
C VAL A 79 2.32 7.73 11.38
N LEU A 80 1.32 6.91 11.14
CA LEU A 80 0.63 6.12 12.15
C LEU A 80 1.24 4.71 12.16
N ALA A 81 2.12 4.47 13.11
CA ALA A 81 2.90 3.23 13.17
C ALA A 81 2.09 2.06 13.75
N GLY A 82 2.30 0.87 13.16
CA GLY A 82 1.88 -0.41 13.75
C GLY A 82 2.83 -0.87 14.86
N ASN A 83 2.38 -1.80 15.68
CA ASN A 83 3.20 -2.54 16.65
C ASN A 83 2.54 -3.88 17.01
N ARG A 84 3.17 -4.64 17.92
CA ARG A 84 2.65 -5.95 18.39
C ARG A 84 1.18 -5.92 18.89
N HIS A 85 0.67 -4.77 19.31
CA HIS A 85 -0.71 -4.62 19.77
C HIS A 85 -1.72 -4.49 18.63
N THR A 86 -1.24 -4.27 17.39
CA THR A 86 -2.08 -4.19 16.19
C THR A 86 -2.91 -5.47 16.00
N SER A 87 -2.31 -6.66 16.18
CA SER A 87 -3.05 -7.93 16.09
C SER A 87 -4.16 -8.03 17.14
N ARG A 88 -3.91 -7.57 18.37
CA ARG A 88 -4.94 -7.58 19.42
C ARG A 88 -6.09 -6.62 19.11
N ALA A 89 -5.78 -5.45 18.56
CA ALA A 89 -6.81 -4.51 18.11
C ALA A 89 -7.66 -5.12 17.00
N GLU A 90 -7.02 -5.83 16.06
CA GLU A 90 -7.71 -6.56 14.99
C GLU A 90 -8.66 -7.63 15.52
N ASP A 91 -8.22 -8.43 16.51
CA ASP A 91 -9.06 -9.43 17.19
C ASP A 91 -10.29 -8.80 17.83
N LEU A 92 -10.13 -7.66 18.53
CA LEU A 92 -11.23 -6.93 19.17
C LEU A 92 -12.23 -6.39 18.15
N ILE A 93 -11.76 -5.87 17.03
CA ILE A 93 -12.61 -5.34 15.95
C ILE A 93 -13.29 -6.48 15.20
N THR A 94 -12.67 -7.64 15.06
CA THR A 94 -13.24 -8.82 14.39
C THR A 94 -14.57 -9.25 15.02
N ALA A 95 -14.76 -9.02 16.30
CA ALA A 95 -16.00 -9.33 17.00
C ALA A 95 -17.13 -8.31 16.77
N GLN A 96 -16.88 -7.19 16.08
CA GLN A 96 -17.85 -6.12 15.87
C GLN A 96 -18.65 -6.33 14.59
N GLY A 97 -19.87 -5.76 14.54
CA GLY A 97 -20.64 -5.63 13.30
C GLY A 97 -20.04 -4.56 12.39
N PHE A 98 -20.15 -4.72 11.07
CA PHE A 98 -19.62 -3.77 10.06
C PHE A 98 -18.11 -3.50 10.19
N ARG A 99 -17.38 -4.46 10.71
CA ARG A 99 -15.93 -4.39 10.99
C ARG A 99 -15.07 -4.02 9.78
N GLU A 100 -15.53 -4.36 8.57
CA GLU A 100 -14.84 -4.06 7.31
C GLU A 100 -14.78 -2.55 7.02
N PHE A 101 -15.67 -1.76 7.62
CA PHE A 101 -15.77 -0.31 7.47
C PHE A 101 -15.08 0.47 8.60
N VAL A 102 -14.39 -0.19 9.51
CA VAL A 102 -13.76 0.49 10.66
C VAL A 102 -12.76 1.57 10.22
N PHE A 103 -12.00 1.33 9.15
CA PHE A 103 -11.06 2.34 8.64
C PHE A 103 -11.79 3.53 8.02
N GLU A 104 -12.90 3.32 7.31
CA GLU A 104 -13.75 4.40 6.83
C GLU A 104 -14.24 5.27 8.00
N GLN A 105 -14.79 4.65 9.06
CA GLN A 105 -15.30 5.37 10.23
C GLN A 105 -14.20 6.15 10.97
N MET A 106 -13.02 5.54 11.13
CA MET A 106 -11.95 6.12 11.93
C MET A 106 -11.14 7.18 11.19
N PHE A 107 -10.91 7.03 9.88
CA PHE A 107 -10.05 7.94 9.12
C PHE A 107 -10.79 9.03 8.36
N SER A 108 -12.06 8.84 7.98
CA SER A 108 -12.82 9.86 7.22
C SER A 108 -12.84 11.25 7.87
N PRO A 109 -12.91 11.40 9.20
CA PRO A 109 -12.87 12.74 9.81
C PRO A 109 -11.57 13.51 9.54
N TYR A 110 -10.48 12.81 9.24
CA TYR A 110 -9.14 13.38 9.05
C TYR A 110 -8.73 13.56 7.59
N GLU A 111 -9.58 13.14 6.64
CA GLU A 111 -9.27 13.18 5.20
C GLU A 111 -8.97 14.59 4.69
N HIS A 112 -9.60 15.61 5.27
CA HIS A 112 -9.38 17.00 4.88
C HIS A 112 -7.98 17.53 5.22
N ALA A 113 -7.24 16.83 6.08
CA ALA A 113 -5.90 17.22 6.53
C ALA A 113 -4.78 16.70 5.63
N TYR A 114 -5.07 15.78 4.69
CA TYR A 114 -4.07 15.09 3.87
C TYR A 114 -4.46 15.08 2.39
N ASP A 115 -3.45 15.16 1.51
CA ASP A 115 -3.60 15.00 0.06
C ASP A 115 -3.50 13.53 -0.35
N VAL A 116 -2.69 12.75 0.39
CA VAL A 116 -2.39 11.35 0.11
C VAL A 116 -2.47 10.53 1.40
N LEU A 117 -3.13 9.38 1.34
CA LEU A 117 -3.16 8.37 2.39
C LEU A 117 -2.66 7.05 1.81
N LEU A 118 -1.59 6.51 2.38
CA LEU A 118 -0.99 5.24 1.99
C LEU A 118 -1.09 4.24 3.15
N ILE A 119 -1.53 3.01 2.86
CA ILE A 119 -1.61 1.94 3.86
C ILE A 119 -0.67 0.80 3.45
N ASP A 120 0.27 0.46 4.33
CA ASP A 120 1.08 -0.75 4.26
C ASP A 120 0.42 -1.86 5.08
N VAL A 121 0.23 -3.04 4.47
CA VAL A 121 -0.46 -4.17 5.12
C VAL A 121 0.44 -5.37 5.30
N ALA A 122 0.12 -6.17 6.32
CA ALA A 122 0.78 -7.44 6.60
C ALA A 122 0.71 -8.43 5.40
N PRO A 123 1.64 -9.39 5.28
CA PRO A 123 1.68 -10.37 4.19
C PRO A 123 0.68 -11.54 4.38
N SER A 124 -0.48 -11.28 4.95
CA SER A 124 -1.50 -12.28 5.25
C SER A 124 -2.90 -11.71 5.03
N ILE A 125 -3.88 -12.61 4.79
CA ILE A 125 -5.29 -12.22 4.74
C ILE A 125 -5.73 -11.89 6.16
N THR A 126 -5.85 -10.61 6.48
CA THR A 126 -6.30 -10.13 7.77
C THR A 126 -7.53 -9.24 7.60
N LEU A 127 -8.24 -8.99 8.70
CA LEU A 127 -9.33 -8.02 8.70
C LEU A 127 -8.81 -6.63 8.31
N PHE A 128 -7.63 -6.22 8.81
CA PHE A 128 -7.08 -4.91 8.49
C PHE A 128 -6.67 -4.76 7.02
N GLN A 129 -6.25 -5.84 6.35
CA GLN A 129 -6.08 -5.81 4.89
C GLN A 129 -7.42 -5.58 4.20
N THR A 130 -8.48 -6.25 4.64
CA THR A 130 -9.85 -6.04 4.12
C THR A 130 -10.32 -4.60 4.36
N CYS A 131 -10.19 -4.09 5.59
CA CYS A 131 -10.52 -2.70 5.92
C CYS A 131 -9.75 -1.69 5.07
N ALA A 132 -8.45 -1.94 4.85
CA ALA A 132 -7.61 -1.09 4.02
C ALA A 132 -8.09 -1.07 2.56
N MET A 133 -8.40 -2.23 1.98
CA MET A 133 -8.94 -2.32 0.61
C MET A 133 -10.31 -1.65 0.49
N VAL A 134 -11.22 -1.87 1.44
CA VAL A 134 -12.56 -1.27 1.47
C VAL A 134 -12.47 0.25 1.61
N TYR A 135 -11.60 0.75 2.47
CA TYR A 135 -11.43 2.18 2.71
C TYR A 135 -10.71 2.90 1.55
N THR A 136 -9.58 2.36 1.09
CA THR A 136 -8.80 3.01 0.03
C THR A 136 -9.42 2.83 -1.35
N ARG A 137 -10.06 1.69 -1.59
CA ARG A 137 -10.64 1.27 -2.89
C ARG A 137 -9.63 1.20 -4.03
N ARG A 138 -8.35 1.37 -3.75
CA ARG A 138 -7.26 1.35 -4.72
C ARG A 138 -6.14 0.47 -4.18
N VAL A 139 -5.80 -0.58 -4.92
CA VAL A 139 -4.82 -1.59 -4.52
C VAL A 139 -3.63 -1.55 -5.47
N LEU A 140 -2.43 -1.35 -4.94
CA LEU A 140 -1.16 -1.53 -5.64
C LEU A 140 -0.53 -2.85 -5.19
N ILE A 141 -0.12 -3.69 -6.13
CA ILE A 141 0.39 -5.03 -5.84
C ILE A 141 1.85 -5.16 -6.25
N PRO A 142 2.82 -4.93 -5.34
CA PRO A 142 4.23 -5.21 -5.62
C PRO A 142 4.47 -6.71 -5.82
N VAL A 143 5.25 -7.08 -6.86
CA VAL A 143 5.56 -8.47 -7.21
C VAL A 143 7.07 -8.63 -7.39
N ALA A 144 7.71 -9.36 -6.47
CA ALA A 144 9.11 -9.72 -6.60
C ALA A 144 9.31 -10.81 -7.67
N MET A 145 10.52 -10.92 -8.22
CA MET A 145 10.85 -11.83 -9.31
C MET A 145 10.98 -13.29 -8.85
N GLU A 146 9.93 -13.79 -8.17
CA GLU A 146 9.80 -15.16 -7.68
C GLU A 146 8.37 -15.70 -7.81
N ILE A 147 8.20 -17.02 -8.00
CA ILE A 147 6.90 -17.67 -8.23
C ILE A 147 5.92 -17.43 -7.08
N LEU A 148 6.39 -17.52 -5.85
CA LEU A 148 5.54 -17.33 -4.66
C LEU A 148 5.00 -15.90 -4.55
N SER A 149 5.72 -14.93 -5.07
CA SER A 149 5.28 -13.54 -5.14
C SER A 149 4.12 -13.36 -6.12
N VAL A 150 4.17 -14.06 -7.26
CA VAL A 150 3.06 -14.09 -8.24
C VAL A 150 1.82 -14.74 -7.64
N GLN A 151 1.97 -15.86 -6.91
CA GLN A 151 0.86 -16.50 -6.20
C GLN A 151 0.22 -15.56 -5.18
N GLY A 152 1.04 -14.82 -4.39
CA GLY A 152 0.56 -13.82 -3.46
C GLY A 152 -0.17 -12.65 -4.15
N ALA A 153 0.30 -12.24 -5.32
CA ALA A 153 -0.38 -11.22 -6.14
C ALA A 153 -1.74 -11.71 -6.65
N MET A 154 -1.82 -12.93 -7.17
CA MET A 154 -3.08 -13.55 -7.58
C MET A 154 -4.09 -13.64 -6.43
N ALA A 155 -3.63 -14.03 -5.24
CA ALA A 155 -4.48 -14.08 -4.06
C ALA A 155 -4.98 -12.67 -3.64
N SER A 156 -4.16 -11.62 -3.80
CA SER A 156 -4.58 -10.24 -3.56
C SER A 156 -5.60 -9.74 -4.59
N LEU A 157 -5.44 -10.11 -5.86
CA LEU A 157 -6.42 -9.85 -6.92
C LEU A 157 -7.75 -10.53 -6.63
N GLU A 158 -7.74 -11.79 -6.19
CA GLU A 158 -8.94 -12.53 -5.83
C GLU A 158 -9.64 -11.93 -4.60
N SER A 159 -8.87 -11.46 -3.61
CA SER A 159 -9.42 -10.73 -2.46
C SER A 159 -10.16 -9.47 -2.91
N ALA A 160 -9.59 -8.66 -3.81
CA ALA A 160 -10.24 -7.46 -4.35
C ALA A 160 -11.54 -7.82 -5.10
N ARG A 161 -11.53 -8.89 -5.91
CA ARG A 161 -12.73 -9.39 -6.62
C ARG A 161 -13.81 -9.85 -5.66
N THR A 162 -13.44 -10.59 -4.63
CA THR A 162 -14.37 -11.06 -3.59
C THR A 162 -15.03 -9.89 -2.89
N LEU A 163 -14.26 -8.88 -2.52
CA LEU A 163 -14.78 -7.64 -1.91
C LEU A 163 -15.75 -6.92 -2.86
N ASN A 164 -15.45 -6.87 -4.15
CA ASN A 164 -16.36 -6.32 -5.15
C ASN A 164 -17.68 -7.08 -5.20
N THR A 165 -17.64 -8.40 -5.19
CA THR A 165 -18.86 -9.21 -5.20
C THR A 165 -19.69 -9.00 -3.93
N MET A 166 -19.04 -8.90 -2.77
CA MET A 166 -19.73 -8.77 -1.48
C MET A 166 -20.29 -7.36 -1.23
N PHE A 167 -19.55 -6.32 -1.61
CA PHE A 167 -19.84 -4.94 -1.20
C PHE A 167 -20.25 -4.03 -2.36
N CYS A 168 -19.73 -4.23 -3.57
CA CYS A 168 -20.02 -3.37 -4.71
C CYS A 168 -21.49 -3.40 -5.13
N ASN A 169 -22.10 -4.57 -5.14
CA ASN A 169 -23.52 -4.72 -5.50
C ASN A 169 -24.45 -4.02 -4.51
N SER A 170 -24.02 -3.86 -3.25
CA SER A 170 -24.86 -3.26 -2.19
C SER A 170 -24.54 -1.79 -1.95
N TYR A 171 -23.28 -1.35 -2.15
CA TYR A 171 -22.83 -0.01 -1.76
C TYR A 171 -22.25 0.80 -2.93
N HIS A 172 -22.19 0.25 -4.14
CA HIS A 172 -21.62 0.89 -5.34
C HIS A 172 -20.17 1.41 -5.14
N LEU A 173 -19.34 0.65 -4.43
CA LEU A 173 -18.00 1.05 -4.01
C LEU A 173 -16.94 0.04 -4.49
N PRO A 174 -16.56 0.06 -5.78
CA PRO A 174 -15.61 -0.91 -6.31
C PRO A 174 -14.23 -0.76 -5.66
N VAL A 175 -13.59 -1.91 -5.37
CA VAL A 175 -12.17 -2.02 -5.06
C VAL A 175 -11.44 -2.30 -6.37
N GLU A 176 -10.60 -1.39 -6.81
CA GLU A 176 -9.91 -1.47 -8.10
C GLU A 176 -8.42 -1.70 -7.88
N THR A 177 -7.83 -2.62 -8.63
CA THR A 177 -6.37 -2.81 -8.64
C THR A 177 -5.76 -1.82 -9.60
N ILE A 178 -4.92 -0.91 -9.06
CA ILE A 178 -4.19 0.10 -9.83
C ILE A 178 -3.20 -0.56 -10.78
N GLY A 179 -2.52 -1.62 -10.31
CA GLY A 179 -1.59 -2.38 -11.12
C GLY A 179 -0.77 -3.36 -10.32
N MET A 180 -0.12 -4.26 -11.04
CA MET A 180 0.96 -5.10 -10.53
C MET A 180 2.27 -4.34 -10.75
N LEU A 181 3.06 -4.19 -9.69
CA LEU A 181 4.35 -3.49 -9.71
C LEU A 181 5.50 -4.51 -9.65
N PRO A 182 6.17 -4.83 -10.76
CA PRO A 182 7.35 -5.68 -10.74
C PRO A 182 8.48 -5.00 -9.94
N VAL A 183 8.96 -5.64 -8.87
CA VAL A 183 10.02 -5.09 -8.01
C VAL A 183 11.23 -6.01 -7.94
N MET A 184 12.39 -5.46 -7.55
CA MET A 184 13.65 -6.18 -7.48
C MET A 184 14.02 -6.86 -8.81
N VAL A 185 13.79 -6.16 -9.92
CA VAL A 185 14.00 -6.67 -11.27
C VAL A 185 15.50 -6.65 -11.61
N ASP A 186 16.08 -7.83 -11.82
CA ASP A 186 17.41 -8.02 -12.38
C ASP A 186 17.28 -8.79 -13.71
N ARG A 187 17.38 -8.08 -14.82
CA ARG A 187 17.20 -8.65 -16.18
C ARG A 187 18.27 -9.68 -16.57
N ARG A 188 19.34 -9.83 -15.79
CA ARG A 188 20.37 -10.85 -16.01
C ARG A 188 19.93 -12.25 -15.56
N LEU A 189 18.89 -12.32 -14.73
CA LEU A 189 18.37 -13.58 -14.18
C LEU A 189 17.28 -14.15 -15.10
N ALA A 190 17.41 -15.41 -15.49
CA ALA A 190 16.42 -16.09 -16.34
C ALA A 190 15.02 -16.10 -15.71
N MET A 191 14.94 -16.27 -14.38
CA MET A 191 13.66 -16.24 -13.66
C MET A 191 12.93 -14.92 -13.84
N THR A 192 13.63 -13.80 -13.93
CA THR A 192 13.02 -12.48 -14.15
C THR A 192 12.22 -12.43 -15.46
N GLY A 193 12.75 -12.96 -16.56
CA GLY A 193 12.02 -13.06 -17.82
C GLY A 193 10.73 -13.87 -17.66
N ILE A 194 10.83 -15.05 -17.06
CA ILE A 194 9.66 -15.94 -16.84
C ILE A 194 8.58 -15.25 -16.03
N ILE A 195 8.95 -14.54 -14.95
CA ILE A 195 7.97 -13.83 -14.13
C ILE A 195 7.35 -12.66 -14.87
N LEU A 196 8.11 -11.86 -15.58
CA LEU A 196 7.57 -10.74 -16.37
C LEU A 196 6.58 -11.23 -17.44
N ASP A 197 6.91 -12.31 -18.18
CA ASP A 197 5.99 -12.93 -19.13
C ASP A 197 4.72 -13.45 -18.46
N THR A 198 4.86 -14.01 -17.24
CA THR A 198 3.70 -14.46 -16.45
C THR A 198 2.81 -13.29 -16.04
N LEU A 199 3.40 -12.17 -15.60
CA LEU A 199 2.65 -10.97 -15.25
C LEU A 199 1.92 -10.37 -16.46
N GLU A 200 2.52 -10.43 -17.66
CA GLU A 200 1.86 -10.00 -18.89
C GLU A 200 0.63 -10.86 -19.19
N GLN A 201 0.76 -12.18 -19.10
CA GLN A 201 -0.39 -13.08 -19.26
C GLN A 201 -1.50 -12.85 -18.24
N ILE A 202 -1.15 -12.49 -16.99
CA ILE A 202 -2.12 -12.13 -15.96
C ILE A 202 -2.80 -10.81 -16.33
N SER A 203 -2.03 -9.82 -16.77
CA SER A 203 -2.54 -8.52 -17.23
C SER A 203 -3.55 -8.68 -18.37
N GLU A 204 -3.21 -9.45 -19.40
CA GLU A 204 -4.12 -9.75 -20.52
C GLU A 204 -5.44 -10.41 -20.08
N LYS A 205 -5.36 -11.34 -19.12
CA LYS A 205 -6.54 -12.09 -18.63
C LYS A 205 -7.42 -11.28 -17.66
N THR A 206 -6.83 -10.37 -16.91
CA THR A 206 -7.51 -9.66 -15.81
C THR A 206 -7.84 -8.22 -16.14
N GLY A 207 -7.21 -7.64 -17.15
CA GLY A 207 -7.26 -6.21 -17.45
C GLY A 207 -6.48 -5.33 -16.46
N VAL A 208 -5.77 -5.93 -15.50
CA VAL A 208 -4.96 -5.19 -14.52
C VAL A 208 -3.61 -4.86 -15.12
N ALA A 209 -3.24 -3.58 -15.11
CA ALA A 209 -2.00 -3.10 -15.72
C ALA A 209 -0.74 -3.63 -15.02
N ASN A 210 0.31 -3.88 -15.80
CA ASN A 210 1.68 -3.96 -15.27
C ASN A 210 2.29 -2.56 -15.28
N LEU A 211 2.76 -2.10 -14.11
CA LEU A 211 3.46 -0.83 -13.98
C LEU A 211 4.93 -0.98 -14.36
N SER A 212 5.60 0.14 -14.56
CA SER A 212 7.03 0.18 -14.84
C SER A 212 7.84 -0.55 -13.75
N PRO A 213 8.80 -1.42 -14.16
CA PRO A 213 9.50 -2.27 -13.20
C PRO A 213 10.53 -1.50 -12.38
N ILE A 214 10.62 -1.82 -11.10
CA ILE A 214 11.65 -1.31 -10.18
C ILE A 214 12.87 -2.22 -10.23
N ARG A 215 14.00 -1.68 -10.67
CA ARG A 215 15.29 -2.40 -10.71
C ARG A 215 15.79 -2.78 -9.33
N THR A 216 16.52 -3.88 -9.24
CA THR A 216 17.30 -4.20 -8.04
C THR A 216 18.35 -3.12 -7.81
N ASP A 217 18.33 -2.53 -6.60
CA ASP A 217 19.30 -1.52 -6.18
C ASP A 217 19.72 -1.77 -4.72
N THR A 218 21.03 -1.89 -4.52
CA THR A 218 21.61 -2.10 -3.19
C THR A 218 21.42 -0.92 -2.26
N SER A 219 21.18 0.28 -2.79
CA SER A 219 20.91 1.48 -2.01
C SER A 219 19.66 1.33 -1.16
N VAL A 220 18.63 0.58 -1.63
CA VAL A 220 17.43 0.29 -0.86
C VAL A 220 17.76 -0.46 0.43
N VAL A 221 18.55 -1.54 0.34
CA VAL A 221 18.94 -2.33 1.51
C VAL A 221 19.81 -1.53 2.47
N LYS A 222 20.73 -0.71 1.92
CA LYS A 222 21.60 0.15 2.72
C LYS A 222 20.81 1.26 3.42
N ALA A 223 19.86 1.91 2.74
CA ALA A 223 18.97 2.91 3.33
C ALA A 223 18.18 2.34 4.51
N ASN A 224 17.59 1.14 4.35
CA ASN A 224 16.88 0.44 5.41
C ASN A 224 17.80 0.11 6.61
N LYS A 225 19.04 -0.32 6.35
CA LYS A 225 20.05 -0.56 7.40
C LYS A 225 20.42 0.71 8.16
N GLU A 226 20.56 1.82 7.44
CA GLU A 226 20.85 3.14 7.99
C GLU A 226 19.60 3.82 8.60
N ARG A 227 18.42 3.18 8.48
CA ARG A 227 17.13 3.69 8.98
C ARG A 227 16.77 5.07 8.43
N ARG A 228 16.92 5.22 7.13
CA ARG A 228 16.69 6.48 6.40
C ARG A 228 15.76 6.25 5.21
N PHE A 229 15.03 7.27 4.81
CA PHE A 229 14.36 7.25 3.50
C PHE A 229 15.40 7.08 2.39
N LEU A 230 15.02 6.33 1.34
CA LEU A 230 15.92 6.09 0.19
C LEU A 230 16.41 7.40 -0.44
N ALA A 231 15.51 8.37 -0.62
CA ALA A 231 15.85 9.67 -1.18
C ALA A 231 16.85 10.46 -0.34
N ASP A 232 16.85 10.30 0.99
CA ASP A 232 17.81 10.95 1.88
C ASP A 232 19.16 10.20 1.93
N PHE A 233 19.13 8.88 1.69
CA PHE A 233 20.33 8.05 1.71
C PHE A 233 21.09 8.14 0.39
N ASP A 234 20.39 7.97 -0.72
CA ASP A 234 20.97 8.02 -2.06
C ASP A 234 19.99 8.68 -3.05
N PRO A 235 20.06 10.01 -3.20
CA PRO A 235 19.20 10.76 -4.14
C PRO A 235 19.38 10.38 -5.61
N ARG A 236 20.41 9.60 -5.96
CA ARG A 236 20.69 9.11 -7.33
C ARG A 236 20.47 7.60 -7.46
N SER A 237 19.75 7.01 -6.52
CA SER A 237 19.36 5.60 -6.57
C SER A 237 18.53 5.32 -7.82
N LYS A 238 18.92 4.26 -8.55
CA LYS A 238 18.15 3.82 -9.73
C LYS A 238 16.75 3.32 -9.37
N ALA A 239 16.59 2.73 -8.19
CA ALA A 239 15.28 2.36 -7.71
C ALA A 239 14.41 3.59 -7.40
N LEU A 240 14.99 4.68 -6.89
CA LEU A 240 14.26 5.93 -6.68
C LEU A 240 13.76 6.52 -8.00
N GLU A 241 14.62 6.59 -9.02
CA GLU A 241 14.24 7.04 -10.38
C GLU A 241 13.07 6.19 -10.94
N ASP A 242 13.13 4.86 -10.77
CA ASP A 242 12.06 3.98 -11.23
C ASP A 242 10.75 4.23 -10.45
N TYR A 243 10.83 4.45 -9.13
CA TYR A 243 9.65 4.77 -8.32
C TYR A 243 9.05 6.14 -8.64
N GLU A 244 9.82 7.12 -9.09
CA GLU A 244 9.30 8.41 -9.56
C GLU A 244 8.38 8.21 -10.78
N VAL A 245 8.80 7.37 -11.73
CA VAL A 245 7.96 6.99 -12.87
C VAL A 245 6.68 6.30 -12.42
N VAL A 246 6.80 5.32 -11.51
CA VAL A 246 5.65 4.60 -10.96
C VAL A 246 4.69 5.52 -10.20
N ALA A 247 5.20 6.50 -9.46
CA ALA A 247 4.37 7.47 -8.76
C ALA A 247 3.47 8.27 -9.73
N ASP A 248 4.00 8.66 -10.88
CA ASP A 248 3.25 9.36 -11.92
C ASP A 248 2.26 8.43 -12.65
N GLU A 249 2.63 7.18 -12.92
CA GLU A 249 1.72 6.16 -13.47
C GLU A 249 0.52 5.93 -12.53
N VAL A 250 0.76 5.73 -11.22
CA VAL A 250 -0.28 5.56 -10.22
C VAL A 250 -1.24 6.74 -10.23
N LEU A 251 -0.74 7.98 -10.22
CA LEU A 251 -1.58 9.19 -10.26
C LEU A 251 -2.40 9.26 -11.55
N THR A 252 -1.82 8.88 -12.67
CA THR A 252 -2.48 8.89 -13.98
C THR A 252 -3.63 7.89 -14.01
N ILE A 253 -3.40 6.65 -13.58
CA ILE A 253 -4.42 5.61 -13.51
C ILE A 253 -5.54 6.02 -12.55
N MET A 254 -5.21 6.57 -11.38
CA MET A 254 -6.21 7.01 -10.41
C MET A 254 -7.10 8.12 -10.98
N ARG A 255 -6.54 9.11 -11.69
CA ARG A 255 -7.32 10.16 -12.35
C ARG A 255 -8.26 9.59 -13.43
N GLN A 256 -7.80 8.61 -14.20
CA GLN A 256 -8.64 7.94 -15.21
C GLN A 256 -9.80 7.22 -14.55
N LEU A 257 -9.54 6.46 -13.47
CA LEU A 257 -10.57 5.76 -12.71
C LEU A 257 -11.59 6.75 -12.11
N ASP A 258 -11.15 7.87 -11.55
CA ASP A 258 -12.05 8.87 -10.96
C ASP A 258 -12.87 9.61 -12.02
N GLY A 259 -12.39 9.74 -13.25
CA GLY A 259 -13.09 10.34 -14.39
C GLY A 259 -14.16 9.45 -15.04
N ILE A 260 -14.20 8.15 -14.76
CA ILE A 260 -15.19 7.21 -15.32
C ILE A 260 -16.48 7.28 -14.48
N PRO A 261 -17.67 7.58 -15.08
CA PRO A 261 -18.95 7.55 -14.37
C PRO A 261 -19.21 6.17 -13.73
N GLN A 262 -19.73 6.17 -12.51
CA GLN A 262 -19.97 4.92 -11.75
C GLN A 262 -20.80 3.88 -12.53
N ALA A 263 -21.73 4.32 -13.37
CA ALA A 263 -22.56 3.41 -14.19
C ALA A 263 -21.74 2.60 -15.22
N GLN A 264 -20.58 3.08 -15.66
CA GLN A 264 -19.74 2.38 -16.66
C GLN A 264 -18.71 1.44 -16.02
N ARG A 265 -18.48 1.54 -14.71
CA ARG A 265 -17.52 0.68 -13.98
C ARG A 265 -18.06 -0.73 -13.70
N GLN A 266 -19.37 -0.94 -13.90
CA GLN A 266 -20.04 -2.23 -13.60
C GLN A 266 -20.09 -3.19 -14.82
N SER A 267 -19.67 -2.74 -16.00
CA SER A 267 -19.73 -3.52 -17.24
C SER A 267 -18.36 -3.97 -17.78
N ALA A 268 -17.30 -3.70 -17.07
CA ALA A 268 -15.94 -4.15 -17.39
C ALA A 268 -15.44 -5.15 -16.33
#